data_0eedc465dd5764382877f4c5fa505f9b
#
_entry.id   0eedc465dd5764382877f4c5fa505f9b
#
_cell.length_a   1.000
_cell.length_b   1.000
_cell.length_c   1.000
_cell.angle_alpha   90.00
_cell.angle_beta   90.00
_cell.angle_gamma   90.00
#
_symmetry.space_group_name_H-M   'P 1'
#
loop_
_entity.id
_entity.type
_entity.pdbx_description
1 polymer ?
#
loop_
_entity_poly.entity_id
_entity_poly.type
_entity_poly.pdbx_seq_one_letter_code
_entity_poly.pdbx_strand_id
1 'polypeptide(L)'
;MNIYLVHYTKLKDRKEFVDFQFSKFGIKAEIITEYDKDDLTPEIIDSFYERNPSKYESKIEPLWDAEEFKYRELNMPEISCTIKHFEAIRRASEAPSDYSLIFEDDIVLVDDFPTKLESHLNGTPSDWDAIFIGTGCGEWFQEIKLKELSPVADNPRCFLMDH
;
A
#
# COMPACT_ATOMS: atom_id res chain seq x y z
N MET A 1 -10.32 -14.51 -3.68
CA MET A 1 -9.56 -13.26 -3.44
C MET A 1 -10.28 -12.45 -2.39
N ASN A 2 -9.60 -12.07 -1.32
CA ASN A 2 -10.11 -11.16 -0.30
C ASN A 2 -9.68 -9.73 -0.61
N ILE A 3 -10.50 -8.76 -0.19
CA ILE A 3 -10.24 -7.35 -0.46
C ILE A 3 -10.38 -6.58 0.85
N TYR A 4 -9.39 -5.79 1.17
CA TYR A 4 -9.34 -4.95 2.36
C TYR A 4 -9.24 -3.48 1.96
N LEU A 5 -9.90 -2.61 2.73
CA LEU A 5 -9.83 -1.17 2.56
C LEU A 5 -9.32 -0.52 3.85
N VAL A 6 -8.14 0.04 3.79
CA VAL A 6 -7.61 0.89 4.88
C VAL A 6 -8.33 2.24 4.81
N HIS A 7 -9.04 2.60 5.89
CA HIS A 7 -9.88 3.78 5.91
C HIS A 7 -9.81 4.50 7.27
N TYR A 8 -9.77 5.83 7.22
CA TYR A 8 -9.96 6.67 8.41
C TYR A 8 -11.42 7.06 8.52
N THR A 9 -12.10 6.65 9.60
CA THR A 9 -13.56 6.69 9.73
C THR A 9 -14.18 8.10 9.62
N LYS A 10 -13.40 9.16 9.84
CA LYS A 10 -13.86 10.54 9.71
C LYS A 10 -13.86 11.07 8.28
N LEU A 11 -13.21 10.39 7.34
CA LEU A 11 -13.17 10.78 5.92
C LEU A 11 -14.38 10.23 5.16
N LYS A 12 -15.57 10.67 5.52
CA LYS A 12 -16.84 10.18 4.96
C LYS A 12 -16.95 10.36 3.45
N ASP A 13 -16.52 11.49 2.94
CA ASP A 13 -16.56 11.81 1.50
C ASP A 13 -15.69 10.82 0.70
N ARG A 14 -14.51 10.47 1.22
CA ARG A 14 -13.65 9.44 0.60
C ARG A 14 -14.33 8.07 0.63
N LYS A 15 -14.94 7.73 1.76
CA LYS A 15 -15.68 6.47 1.90
C LYS A 15 -16.81 6.37 0.87
N GLU A 16 -17.61 7.40 0.73
CA GLU A 16 -18.70 7.46 -0.25
C GLU A 16 -18.17 7.31 -1.68
N PHE A 17 -17.05 7.98 -2.00
CA PHE A 17 -16.42 7.87 -3.31
C PHE A 17 -15.89 6.48 -3.61
N VAL A 18 -15.22 5.84 -2.66
CA VAL A 18 -14.73 4.46 -2.81
C VAL A 18 -15.90 3.48 -2.93
N ASP A 19 -16.95 3.64 -2.12
CA ASP A 19 -18.14 2.78 -2.21
C ASP A 19 -18.82 2.89 -3.57
N PHE A 20 -18.90 4.09 -4.12
CA PHE A 20 -19.40 4.30 -5.47
C PHE A 20 -18.56 3.52 -6.51
N GLN A 21 -17.23 3.62 -6.43
CA GLN A 21 -16.35 2.87 -7.33
C GLN A 21 -16.47 1.35 -7.15
N PHE A 22 -16.48 0.88 -5.91
CA PHE A 22 -16.62 -0.55 -5.60
C PHE A 22 -17.94 -1.11 -6.09
N SER A 23 -19.03 -0.36 -5.95
CA SER A 23 -20.35 -0.78 -6.44
C SER A 23 -20.38 -0.99 -7.96
N LYS A 24 -19.63 -0.18 -8.72
CA LYS A 24 -19.50 -0.28 -10.19
C LYS A 24 -18.93 -1.65 -10.63
N PHE A 25 -18.05 -2.23 -9.82
CA PHE A 25 -17.36 -3.48 -10.12
C PHE A 25 -17.84 -4.66 -9.27
N GLY A 26 -18.84 -4.47 -8.41
CA GLY A 26 -19.31 -5.49 -7.47
C GLY A 26 -18.27 -5.88 -6.42
N ILE A 27 -17.32 -4.99 -6.11
CA ILE A 27 -16.28 -5.21 -5.12
C ILE A 27 -16.88 -5.14 -3.73
N LYS A 28 -16.55 -6.13 -2.91
CA LYS A 28 -16.88 -6.16 -1.47
C LYS A 28 -15.59 -6.21 -0.69
N ALA A 29 -15.26 -5.14 0.00
CA ALA A 29 -14.07 -5.04 0.82
C ALA A 29 -14.42 -5.09 2.30
N GLU A 30 -13.57 -5.76 3.07
CA GLU A 30 -13.53 -5.62 4.52
C GLU A 30 -12.82 -4.33 4.86
N ILE A 31 -13.44 -3.48 5.68
CA ILE A 31 -12.90 -2.16 6.00
C ILE A 31 -12.12 -2.22 7.30
N ILE A 32 -10.86 -1.82 7.26
CA ILE A 32 -10.02 -1.69 8.45
C ILE A 32 -10.24 -0.31 9.04
N THR A 33 -11.05 -0.24 10.07
CA THR A 33 -11.43 1.00 10.77
C THR A 33 -10.80 1.12 12.15
N GLU A 34 -10.30 0.02 12.70
CA GLU A 34 -9.56 -0.01 13.96
C GLU A 34 -8.28 0.82 13.83
N TYR A 35 -7.78 1.32 14.92
CA TYR A 35 -6.54 2.10 14.99
C TYR A 35 -6.61 3.46 14.25
N ASP A 36 -7.78 4.10 14.25
CA ASP A 36 -7.86 5.49 13.83
C ASP A 36 -6.88 6.35 14.65
N LYS A 37 -6.28 7.35 14.00
CA LYS A 37 -5.26 8.19 14.65
C LYS A 37 -5.71 8.84 15.97
N ASP A 38 -7.03 9.04 16.12
CA ASP A 38 -7.61 9.65 17.31
C ASP A 38 -7.82 8.63 18.46
N ASP A 39 -7.76 7.34 18.14
CA ASP A 39 -7.98 6.23 19.09
C ASP A 39 -6.64 5.56 19.48
N LEU A 40 -5.52 6.00 18.91
CA LEU A 40 -4.20 5.46 19.25
C LEU A 40 -3.74 5.93 20.62
N THR A 41 -3.50 4.97 21.51
CA THR A 41 -2.85 5.22 22.80
C THR A 41 -1.34 5.00 22.70
N PRO A 42 -0.54 5.55 23.64
CA PRO A 42 0.90 5.27 23.69
C PRO A 42 1.22 3.78 23.69
N GLU A 43 0.45 2.97 24.42
CA GLU A 43 0.66 1.52 24.53
C GLU A 43 0.42 0.82 23.17
N ILE A 44 -0.59 1.24 22.43
CA ILE A 44 -0.85 0.73 21.06
C ILE A 44 0.33 1.12 20.17
N ILE A 45 0.73 2.38 20.18
CA ILE A 45 1.83 2.86 19.33
C ILE A 45 3.10 2.08 19.64
N ASP A 46 3.48 1.96 20.91
CA ASP A 46 4.72 1.31 21.33
C ASP A 46 4.73 -0.20 21.00
N SER A 47 3.56 -0.83 20.79
CA SER A 47 3.49 -2.22 20.35
C SER A 47 3.82 -2.43 18.87
N PHE A 48 3.71 -1.39 18.05
CA PHE A 48 3.95 -1.46 16.60
C PHE A 48 5.13 -0.62 16.14
N TYR A 49 5.46 0.46 16.85
CA TYR A 49 6.39 1.47 16.37
C TYR A 49 7.43 1.83 17.43
N GLU A 50 8.69 1.54 17.13
CA GLU A 50 9.82 1.90 17.98
C GLU A 50 10.34 3.31 17.65
N ARG A 51 10.19 4.24 18.58
CA ARG A 51 10.69 5.60 18.45
C ARG A 51 12.17 5.68 18.86
N ASN A 52 13.05 5.21 18.00
CA ASN A 52 14.50 5.29 18.27
C ASN A 52 15.27 5.70 17.02
N PRO A 53 15.38 7.02 16.77
CA PRO A 53 16.10 7.53 15.60
C PRO A 53 17.55 7.05 15.52
N SER A 54 18.28 7.02 16.65
CA SER A 54 19.70 6.67 16.67
C SER A 54 19.99 5.23 16.22
N LYS A 55 19.00 4.34 16.28
CA LYS A 55 19.11 2.94 15.83
C LYS A 55 19.11 2.84 14.30
N TYR A 56 18.53 3.78 13.61
CA TYR A 56 18.26 3.74 12.17
C TYR A 56 19.08 4.73 11.35
N GLU A 57 19.51 5.85 11.94
CA GLU A 57 20.29 6.90 11.24
C GLU A 57 21.55 6.36 10.53
N SER A 58 22.18 5.32 11.08
CA SER A 58 23.39 4.71 10.51
C SER A 58 23.10 3.64 9.44
N LYS A 59 21.84 3.25 9.24
CA LYS A 59 21.46 2.14 8.34
C LYS A 59 20.85 2.62 7.03
N ILE A 60 20.46 3.87 6.97
CA ILE A 60 19.89 4.46 5.77
C ILE A 60 21.07 5.04 4.97
N GLU A 61 21.67 4.23 4.11
CA GLU A 61 22.44 4.81 3.00
C GLU A 61 21.45 5.59 2.13
N PRO A 62 21.71 6.86 1.85
CA PRO A 62 20.82 7.63 1.00
C PRO A 62 20.81 7.01 -0.38
N LEU A 63 19.72 6.35 -0.73
CA LEU A 63 19.46 5.84 -2.08
C LEU A 63 19.43 6.97 -3.13
N TRP A 64 19.43 8.23 -2.68
CA TRP A 64 19.25 9.43 -3.52
C TRP A 64 19.97 10.60 -2.84
N ASP A 65 20.32 11.66 -3.57
CA ASP A 65 20.99 12.87 -3.04
C ASP A 65 20.18 13.48 -1.87
N ALA A 66 20.54 13.08 -0.68
CA ALA A 66 19.63 12.95 0.45
C ALA A 66 19.76 14.10 1.45
N GLU A 67 19.92 15.34 1.00
CA GLU A 67 19.65 16.45 1.91
C GLU A 67 18.15 16.56 2.28
N GLU A 68 17.25 16.01 1.47
CA GLU A 68 15.81 16.07 1.69
C GLU A 68 15.22 14.89 2.50
N PHE A 69 15.90 13.74 2.54
CA PHE A 69 15.39 12.54 3.22
C PHE A 69 16.08 12.27 4.56
N LYS A 70 16.02 13.24 5.47
CA LYS A 70 16.43 12.98 6.85
C LYS A 70 15.42 12.07 7.52
N TYR A 71 15.93 11.07 8.28
CA TYR A 71 15.10 10.30 9.18
C TYR A 71 14.22 11.25 10.02
N ARG A 72 12.94 11.01 10.04
CA ARG A 72 12.00 11.65 10.94
C ARG A 72 11.06 10.63 11.56
N GLU A 73 10.59 10.94 12.73
CA GLU A 73 9.52 10.13 13.32
C GLU A 73 8.24 10.24 12.48
N LEU A 74 7.51 9.13 12.42
CA LEU A 74 6.18 9.12 11.82
C LEU A 74 5.22 9.98 12.65
N ASN A 75 4.36 10.73 11.99
CA ASN A 75 3.26 11.44 12.66
C ASN A 75 2.07 10.51 12.91
N MET A 76 1.10 10.93 13.71
CA MET A 76 -0.05 10.10 14.10
C MET A 76 -0.86 9.54 12.92
N PRO A 77 -1.17 10.30 11.85
CA PRO A 77 -1.78 9.75 10.65
C PRO A 77 -0.95 8.65 9.99
N GLU A 78 0.37 8.83 9.88
CA GLU A 78 1.27 7.85 9.28
C GLU A 78 1.36 6.57 10.11
N ILE A 79 1.44 6.70 11.44
CA ILE A 79 1.42 5.56 12.37
C ILE A 79 0.11 4.79 12.22
N SER A 80 -1.03 5.50 12.24
CA SER A 80 -2.35 4.91 12.07
C SER A 80 -2.46 4.15 10.74
N CYS A 81 -2.06 4.77 9.63
CA CYS A 81 -2.07 4.16 8.31
C CYS A 81 -1.22 2.88 8.30
N THR A 82 0.00 2.95 8.83
CA THR A 82 0.92 1.80 8.90
C THR A 82 0.33 0.65 9.71
N ILE A 83 -0.24 0.92 10.90
CA ILE A 83 -0.85 -0.12 11.74
C ILE A 83 -2.04 -0.77 11.01
N LYS A 84 -2.87 0.02 10.34
CA LYS A 84 -3.99 -0.50 9.56
C LYS A 84 -3.54 -1.38 8.40
N HIS A 85 -2.46 -1.04 7.72
CA HIS A 85 -1.87 -1.90 6.70
C HIS A 85 -1.34 -3.21 7.29
N PHE A 86 -0.67 -3.18 8.45
CA PHE A 86 -0.28 -4.42 9.15
C PHE A 86 -1.49 -5.28 9.51
N GLU A 87 -2.57 -4.67 9.99
CA GLU A 87 -3.80 -5.41 10.30
C GLU A 87 -4.43 -6.02 9.05
N ALA A 88 -4.48 -5.29 7.94
CA ALA A 88 -4.95 -5.81 6.67
C ALA A 88 -4.09 -6.99 6.18
N ILE A 89 -2.76 -6.88 6.26
CA ILE A 89 -1.82 -7.95 5.89
C ILE A 89 -2.01 -9.17 6.81
N ARG A 90 -2.15 -8.96 8.12
CA ARG A 90 -2.41 -10.04 9.08
C ARG A 90 -3.69 -10.79 8.72
N ARG A 91 -4.80 -10.09 8.48
CA ARG A 91 -6.06 -10.72 8.06
C ARG A 91 -5.92 -11.43 6.72
N ALA A 92 -5.19 -10.84 5.78
CA ALA A 92 -4.89 -11.47 4.49
C ALA A 92 -4.13 -12.78 4.66
N SER A 93 -3.16 -12.84 5.56
CA SER A 93 -2.36 -14.06 5.82
C SER A 93 -3.15 -15.19 6.48
N GLU A 94 -4.21 -14.87 7.21
CA GLU A 94 -5.11 -15.83 7.86
C GLU A 94 -6.26 -16.28 6.95
N ALA A 95 -6.47 -15.58 5.83
CA ALA A 95 -7.58 -15.84 4.95
C ALA A 95 -7.30 -17.02 4.00
N PRO A 96 -8.28 -17.86 3.67
CA PRO A 96 -8.11 -19.00 2.77
C PRO A 96 -8.12 -18.54 1.30
N SER A 97 -7.12 -17.77 0.89
CA SER A 97 -7.04 -17.19 -0.45
C SER A 97 -5.57 -17.09 -0.88
N ASP A 98 -5.28 -17.40 -2.13
CA ASP A 98 -3.92 -17.37 -2.67
C ASP A 98 -3.30 -15.97 -2.63
N TYR A 99 -4.13 -14.94 -2.74
CA TYR A 99 -3.74 -13.54 -2.62
C TYR A 99 -4.91 -12.65 -2.18
N SER A 100 -4.58 -11.48 -1.69
CA SER A 100 -5.53 -10.46 -1.26
C SER A 100 -5.18 -9.10 -1.86
N LEU A 101 -6.18 -8.23 -2.02
CA LEU A 101 -5.97 -6.83 -2.38
C LEU A 101 -6.11 -5.96 -1.15
N ILE A 102 -5.23 -4.98 -1.02
CA ILE A 102 -5.30 -3.96 0.02
C ILE A 102 -5.36 -2.60 -0.68
N PHE A 103 -6.40 -1.84 -0.40
CA PHE A 103 -6.62 -0.50 -0.92
C PHE A 103 -6.55 0.54 0.19
N GLU A 104 -6.12 1.74 -0.17
CA GLU A 104 -6.37 2.95 0.62
C GLU A 104 -7.64 3.66 0.15
N ASP A 105 -8.14 4.61 0.93
CA ASP A 105 -9.43 5.27 0.68
C ASP A 105 -9.36 6.45 -0.31
N ASP A 106 -8.21 6.67 -0.94
CA ASP A 106 -7.99 7.72 -1.96
C ASP A 106 -7.69 7.17 -3.36
N ILE A 107 -8.04 5.92 -3.60
CA ILE A 107 -7.85 5.27 -4.90
C ILE A 107 -8.85 5.78 -5.94
N VAL A 108 -8.42 5.72 -7.20
CA VAL A 108 -9.28 5.84 -8.39
C VAL A 108 -9.11 4.61 -9.26
N LEU A 109 -10.17 3.82 -9.38
CA LEU A 109 -10.18 2.62 -10.20
C LEU A 109 -10.44 2.97 -11.68
N VAL A 110 -9.64 2.42 -12.57
CA VAL A 110 -9.87 2.55 -14.02
C VAL A 110 -11.13 1.81 -14.47
N ASP A 111 -11.72 2.21 -15.58
CA ASP A 111 -13.02 1.68 -16.05
C ASP A 111 -13.06 0.18 -16.30
N ASP A 112 -11.93 -0.42 -16.63
CA ASP A 112 -11.78 -1.85 -16.89
C ASP A 112 -10.93 -2.56 -15.81
N PHE A 113 -10.96 -2.06 -14.58
CA PHE A 113 -10.13 -2.51 -13.45
C PHE A 113 -10.07 -4.03 -13.29
N PRO A 114 -11.18 -4.79 -13.24
CA PRO A 114 -11.11 -6.25 -13.06
C PRO A 114 -10.32 -6.96 -14.15
N THR A 115 -10.54 -6.58 -15.40
CA THR A 115 -9.85 -7.17 -16.57
C THR A 115 -8.36 -6.85 -16.54
N LYS A 116 -8.01 -5.61 -16.21
CA LYS A 116 -6.60 -5.21 -16.07
C LYS A 116 -5.90 -5.90 -14.94
N LEU A 117 -6.57 -6.01 -13.78
CA LEU A 117 -6.03 -6.74 -12.64
C LEU A 117 -5.73 -8.20 -13.00
N GLU A 118 -6.69 -8.90 -13.61
CA GLU A 118 -6.51 -10.27 -14.06
C GLU A 118 -5.34 -10.40 -15.05
N SER A 119 -5.25 -9.49 -16.02
CA SER A 119 -4.15 -9.46 -16.98
C SER A 119 -2.80 -9.25 -16.32
N HIS A 120 -2.72 -8.38 -15.29
CA HIS A 120 -1.47 -8.16 -14.56
C HIS A 120 -1.08 -9.38 -13.72
N LEU A 121 -2.02 -9.98 -13.00
CA LEU A 121 -1.76 -11.18 -12.21
C LEU A 121 -1.29 -12.35 -13.08
N ASN A 122 -1.93 -12.56 -14.22
CA ASN A 122 -1.54 -13.62 -15.16
C ASN A 122 -0.17 -13.40 -15.82
N GLY A 123 0.26 -12.14 -15.95
CA GLY A 123 1.56 -11.78 -16.52
C GLY A 123 2.69 -11.63 -15.49
N THR A 124 2.40 -11.80 -14.22
CA THR A 124 3.40 -11.69 -13.14
C THR A 124 4.04 -13.05 -12.88
N PRO A 125 5.37 -13.12 -12.60
CA PRO A 125 6.03 -14.36 -12.18
C PRO A 125 5.30 -15.01 -11.01
N SER A 126 5.32 -16.34 -10.94
CA SER A 126 4.54 -17.09 -9.94
C SER A 126 5.12 -17.04 -8.51
N ASP A 127 6.32 -16.50 -8.35
CA ASP A 127 7.10 -16.43 -7.11
C ASP A 127 7.08 -15.02 -6.46
N TRP A 128 6.08 -14.20 -6.79
CA TRP A 128 5.94 -12.88 -6.19
C TRP A 128 5.40 -12.94 -4.74
N ASP A 129 5.90 -12.06 -3.89
CA ASP A 129 5.40 -11.86 -2.53
C ASP A 129 4.40 -10.70 -2.45
N ALA A 130 4.66 -9.62 -3.17
CA ALA A 130 3.79 -8.45 -3.23
C ALA A 130 3.85 -7.77 -4.61
N ILE A 131 2.73 -7.18 -5.03
CA ILE A 131 2.61 -6.43 -6.28
C ILE A 131 1.99 -5.07 -5.97
N PHE A 132 2.67 -4.01 -6.34
CA PHE A 132 2.09 -2.66 -6.28
C PHE A 132 1.38 -2.36 -7.61
N ILE A 133 0.05 -2.28 -7.57
CA ILE A 133 -0.80 -2.06 -8.74
C ILE A 133 -1.23 -0.62 -8.96
N GLY A 134 -0.85 0.26 -8.06
CA GLY A 134 -1.15 1.68 -8.13
C GLY A 134 -0.04 2.52 -7.52
N THR A 135 0.02 3.80 -7.92
CA THR A 135 0.98 4.76 -7.38
C THR A 135 0.24 6.02 -6.93
N GLY A 136 0.55 6.52 -5.74
CA GLY A 136 0.01 7.78 -5.24
C GLY A 136 0.60 9.03 -5.93
N CYS A 137 1.69 8.87 -6.68
CA CYS A 137 2.46 9.96 -7.29
C CYS A 137 2.59 9.76 -8.79
N GLY A 138 1.46 9.72 -9.51
CA GLY A 138 1.34 9.28 -10.90
C GLY A 138 2.37 9.78 -11.92
N GLU A 139 2.98 10.95 -11.74
CA GLU A 139 4.04 11.45 -12.62
C GLU A 139 5.44 11.05 -12.13
N TRP A 140 5.63 10.89 -10.82
CA TRP A 140 6.94 10.59 -10.23
C TRP A 140 7.49 9.23 -10.65
N PHE A 141 6.65 8.23 -10.79
CA PHE A 141 7.09 6.89 -11.24
C PHE A 141 7.51 6.85 -12.70
N GLN A 142 7.03 7.78 -13.52
CA GLN A 142 7.49 7.89 -14.92
C GLN A 142 8.88 8.53 -15.03
N GLU A 143 9.26 9.39 -14.08
CA GLU A 143 10.57 10.03 -14.04
C GLU A 143 11.62 9.26 -13.23
N ILE A 144 11.19 8.45 -12.25
CA ILE A 144 12.09 7.54 -11.53
C ILE A 144 12.53 6.44 -12.49
N LYS A 145 13.44 6.82 -13.35
CA LYS A 145 14.40 5.97 -14.05
C LYS A 145 13.89 4.52 -14.29
N LEU A 146 12.83 4.37 -15.08
CA LEU A 146 12.51 3.07 -15.71
C LEU A 146 13.76 2.41 -16.33
N LYS A 147 14.86 3.14 -16.47
CA LYS A 147 16.17 2.65 -16.92
C LYS A 147 16.89 1.74 -15.92
N GLU A 148 16.52 1.79 -14.66
CA GLU A 148 17.13 0.97 -13.59
C GLU A 148 16.25 -0.24 -13.23
N LEU A 149 15.06 -0.36 -13.83
CA LEU A 149 14.17 -1.49 -13.61
C LEU A 149 14.28 -2.45 -14.80
N SER A 150 14.54 -3.71 -14.51
CA SER A 150 14.50 -4.75 -15.55
C SER A 150 13.06 -5.15 -15.83
N PRO A 151 12.59 -5.07 -17.11
CA PRO A 151 11.24 -5.54 -17.42
C PRO A 151 11.15 -7.06 -17.19
N VAL A 152 10.04 -7.48 -16.61
CA VAL A 152 9.72 -8.92 -16.55
C VAL A 152 9.40 -9.40 -17.96
N ALA A 153 10.06 -10.48 -18.40
CA ALA A 153 10.17 -10.88 -19.81
C ALA A 153 8.84 -10.93 -20.58
N ASP A 154 7.75 -11.33 -19.94
CA ASP A 154 6.46 -11.52 -20.57
C ASP A 154 5.43 -10.42 -20.24
N ASN A 155 5.80 -9.43 -19.44
CA ASN A 155 4.92 -8.32 -19.11
C ASN A 155 5.70 -6.98 -19.08
N PRO A 156 5.61 -6.17 -20.15
CA PRO A 156 6.35 -4.91 -20.26
C PRO A 156 5.93 -3.84 -19.23
N ARG A 157 4.93 -4.12 -18.41
CA ARG A 157 4.48 -3.23 -17.32
C ARG A 157 4.92 -3.71 -15.94
N CYS A 158 5.54 -4.89 -15.85
CA CYS A 158 6.12 -5.40 -14.61
C CYS A 158 7.63 -5.19 -14.63
N PHE A 159 8.18 -4.71 -13.54
CA PHE A 159 9.60 -4.45 -13.38
C PHE A 159 10.07 -5.06 -12.06
N LEU A 160 11.25 -5.66 -12.07
CA LEU A 160 11.95 -6.06 -10.86
C LEU A 160 12.85 -4.90 -10.45
N MET A 161 12.81 -4.52 -9.19
CA MET A 161 13.83 -3.65 -8.62
C MET A 161 15.05 -4.52 -8.29
N ASP A 162 16.18 -4.20 -8.88
CA ASP A 162 17.46 -4.81 -8.50
C ASP A 162 17.79 -4.39 -7.05
N HIS A 163 18.13 -5.37 -6.23
CA HIS A 163 18.49 -5.20 -4.82
C HIS A 163 19.93 -4.75 -4.66
#